data_15f3fe65dd9757280cb9e7ef97f9c561
#
_entry.id   15f3fe65dd9757280cb9e7ef97f9c561
#
_cell.length_a   1.000
_cell.length_b   1.000
_cell.length_c   1.000
_cell.angle_alpha   90.00
_cell.angle_beta   90.00
_cell.angle_gamma   90.00
#
_symmetry.space_group_name_H-M   'P 1'
#
loop_
_entity.id
_entity.type
_entity.pdbx_description
1 polymer ?
#
loop_
_entity_poly.entity_id
_entity_poly.type
_entity_poly.pdbx_seq_one_letter_code
_entity_poly.pdbx_strand_id
1 'polypeptide(L)'
;MSSPADRELHERTLERLDRFSFWTDSNFRVPFTSFRFGLSPLIGLVPVIGDAVGLVLSLYVLREARRVSASRGVQLRMIRNMLIEFVGGLLPIIGDAFDAIYKANTRNTELLRVWLHEQLETTPRKPFPWWTLIWLSALIACLFVLLLVAVL
;
A
#
# COMPACT_ATOMS: atom_id res chain seq x y z
N MET A 1 -14.47 20.51 0.91
CA MET A 1 -13.34 21.02 1.73
C MET A 1 -13.48 20.37 3.10
N SER A 2 -12.48 19.60 3.52
CA SER A 2 -12.43 19.03 4.87
C SER A 2 -12.35 20.13 5.91
N SER A 3 -13.02 19.97 7.05
CA SER A 3 -12.93 20.93 8.14
C SER A 3 -11.52 20.95 8.75
N PRO A 4 -11.09 22.03 9.44
CA PRO A 4 -9.81 22.03 10.14
C PRO A 4 -9.65 20.87 11.13
N ALA A 5 -10.74 20.48 11.80
CA ALA A 5 -10.76 19.35 12.72
C ALA A 5 -10.56 18.00 11.99
N ASP A 6 -11.16 17.83 10.80
CA ASP A 6 -10.95 16.64 9.97
C ASP A 6 -9.50 16.54 9.50
N ARG A 7 -8.91 17.67 9.11
CA ARG A 7 -7.53 17.73 8.67
C ARG A 7 -6.57 17.32 9.78
N GLU A 8 -6.75 17.87 10.99
CA GLU A 8 -5.95 17.48 12.15
C GLU A 8 -6.11 16.00 12.50
N LEU A 9 -7.33 15.46 12.40
CA LEU A 9 -7.59 14.03 12.60
C LEU A 9 -6.84 13.18 11.57
N HIS A 10 -6.84 13.57 10.30
CA HIS A 10 -6.14 12.87 9.22
C HIS A 10 -4.62 12.89 9.43
N GLU A 11 -4.03 14.03 9.77
CA GLU A 11 -2.59 14.18 10.07
C GLU A 11 -2.17 13.30 11.25
N ARG A 12 -2.90 13.35 12.36
CA ARG A 12 -2.64 12.49 13.53
C ARG A 12 -2.81 11.00 13.22
N THR A 13 -3.72 10.64 12.33
CA THR A 13 -3.90 9.26 11.92
C THR A 13 -2.74 8.81 11.05
N LEU A 14 -2.26 9.65 10.15
CA LEU A 14 -1.10 9.38 9.32
C LEU A 14 0.15 9.12 10.19
N GLU A 15 0.42 9.96 11.18
CA GLU A 15 1.52 9.75 12.13
C GLU A 15 1.42 8.43 12.92
N ARG A 16 0.18 8.03 13.29
CA ARG A 16 -0.03 6.72 13.95
C ARG A 16 0.24 5.56 13.02
N LEU A 17 -0.17 5.66 11.77
CA LEU A 17 0.11 4.65 10.75
C LEU A 17 1.60 4.53 10.44
N ASP A 18 2.33 5.64 10.39
CA ASP A 18 3.77 5.64 10.17
C ASP A 18 4.51 4.98 11.33
N ARG A 19 4.14 5.28 12.57
CA ARG A 19 4.66 4.58 13.75
C ARG A 19 4.30 3.10 13.74
N PHE A 20 3.06 2.76 13.44
CA PHE A 20 2.60 1.38 13.33
C PHE A 20 3.40 0.60 12.28
N SER A 21 3.54 1.15 11.08
CA SER A 21 4.31 0.54 9.99
C SER A 21 5.79 0.37 10.36
N PHE A 22 6.37 1.37 11.02
CA PHE A 22 7.76 1.28 11.50
C PHE A 22 7.94 0.09 12.47
N TRP A 23 7.01 -0.10 13.40
CA TRP A 23 7.08 -1.22 14.36
C TRP A 23 6.77 -2.57 13.72
N THR A 24 5.84 -2.64 12.78
CA THR A 24 5.44 -3.91 12.16
C THR A 24 6.39 -4.35 11.05
N ASP A 25 6.90 -3.42 10.24
CA ASP A 25 7.60 -3.77 9.00
C ASP A 25 9.11 -3.50 9.01
N SER A 26 9.61 -2.59 9.86
CA SER A 26 10.96 -2.02 9.68
C SER A 26 11.86 -2.02 10.91
N ASN A 27 11.45 -2.58 12.04
CA ASN A 27 12.05 -2.25 13.33
C ASN A 27 13.39 -2.93 13.64
N PHE A 28 13.76 -4.00 12.94
CA PHE A 28 15.02 -4.69 13.17
C PHE A 28 15.94 -4.65 11.96
N ARG A 29 17.04 -3.94 12.07
CA ARG A 29 18.13 -3.99 11.11
C ARG A 29 19.11 -5.07 11.55
N VAL A 30 19.37 -6.07 10.71
CA VAL A 30 20.44 -7.02 10.98
C VAL A 30 21.77 -6.30 10.78
N PRO A 31 22.63 -6.22 11.84
CA PRO A 31 23.95 -5.62 11.70
C PRO A 31 24.71 -6.28 10.54
N PHE A 32 25.39 -5.47 9.75
CA PHE A 32 26.18 -5.91 8.58
C PHE A 32 25.39 -6.43 7.35
N THR A 33 24.06 -6.28 7.32
CA THR A 33 23.24 -6.63 6.14
C THR A 33 22.27 -5.51 5.77
N SER A 34 21.84 -5.49 4.51
CA SER A 34 20.76 -4.59 4.06
C SER A 34 19.37 -5.08 4.48
N PHE A 35 19.30 -6.16 5.25
CA PHE A 35 18.05 -6.77 5.69
C PHE A 35 17.46 -6.00 6.89
N ARG A 36 16.18 -5.67 6.79
CA ARG A 36 15.39 -5.07 7.86
C ARG A 36 14.29 -6.06 8.27
N PHE A 37 14.24 -6.38 9.55
CA PHE A 37 13.16 -7.18 10.12
C PHE A 37 12.21 -6.29 10.93
N GLY A 38 10.91 -6.39 10.65
CA GLY A 38 9.87 -5.94 11.57
C GLY A 38 9.44 -7.05 12.55
N LEU A 39 8.46 -6.76 13.38
CA LEU A 39 7.83 -7.78 14.24
C LEU A 39 7.09 -8.85 13.40
N SER A 40 6.56 -8.47 12.24
CA SER A 40 5.79 -9.38 11.37
C SER A 40 6.53 -10.67 10.97
N PRO A 41 7.82 -10.67 10.57
CA PRO A 41 8.53 -11.90 10.26
C PRO A 41 8.76 -12.83 11.47
N LEU A 42 8.95 -12.25 12.68
CA LEU A 42 9.11 -13.04 13.91
C LEU A 42 7.81 -13.72 14.33
N ILE A 43 6.70 -13.05 14.12
CA ILE A 43 5.36 -13.57 14.42
C ILE A 43 4.96 -14.63 13.40
N GLY A 44 5.33 -14.45 12.11
CA GLY A 44 5.08 -15.41 11.02
C GLY A 44 5.89 -16.72 11.12
N LEU A 45 6.88 -16.81 12.04
CA LEU A 45 7.60 -18.06 12.30
C LEU A 45 6.77 -19.10 13.06
N VAL A 46 5.67 -18.71 13.69
CA VAL A 46 4.75 -19.62 14.37
C VAL A 46 3.44 -19.65 13.59
N PRO A 47 3.17 -20.72 12.81
CA PRO A 47 1.88 -20.87 12.11
C PRO A 47 0.71 -20.68 13.07
N VAL A 48 -0.42 -20.19 12.60
CA VAL A 48 -1.65 -19.90 13.39
C VAL A 48 -1.54 -18.65 14.29
N ILE A 49 -0.44 -18.45 15.02
CA ILE A 49 -0.25 -17.22 15.82
C ILE A 49 0.04 -16.04 14.90
N GLY A 50 0.86 -16.25 13.85
CA GLY A 50 1.14 -15.23 12.84
C GLY A 50 -0.12 -14.74 12.15
N ASP A 51 -0.99 -15.65 11.73
CA ASP A 51 -2.27 -15.33 11.08
C ASP A 51 -3.20 -14.54 12.00
N ALA A 52 -3.35 -14.99 13.25
CA ALA A 52 -4.17 -14.30 14.23
C ALA A 52 -3.67 -12.88 14.51
N VAL A 53 -2.36 -12.70 14.64
CA VAL A 53 -1.76 -11.38 14.83
C VAL A 53 -1.89 -10.53 13.57
N GLY A 54 -1.63 -11.06 12.38
CA GLY A 54 -1.84 -10.38 11.10
C GLY A 54 -3.26 -9.85 10.96
N LEU A 55 -4.25 -10.69 11.31
CA LEU A 55 -5.66 -10.32 11.32
C LEU A 55 -5.95 -9.17 12.30
N VAL A 56 -5.44 -9.25 13.54
CA VAL A 56 -5.60 -8.19 14.55
C VAL A 56 -5.00 -6.88 14.08
N LEU A 57 -3.80 -6.92 13.49
CA LEU A 57 -3.14 -5.74 12.93
C LEU A 57 -3.95 -5.13 11.77
N SER A 58 -4.49 -5.97 10.89
CA SER A 58 -5.36 -5.53 9.78
C SER A 58 -6.68 -4.94 10.27
N LEU A 59 -7.27 -5.51 11.33
CA LEU A 59 -8.47 -4.96 11.99
C LEU A 59 -8.19 -3.60 12.63
N TYR A 60 -7.01 -3.43 13.23
CA TYR A 60 -6.61 -2.12 13.76
C TYR A 60 -6.58 -1.06 12.66
N VAL A 61 -5.96 -1.34 11.51
CA VAL A 61 -5.91 -0.40 10.38
C VAL A 61 -7.32 -0.12 9.83
N LEU A 62 -8.18 -1.13 9.74
CA LEU A 62 -9.58 -0.95 9.32
C LEU A 62 -10.37 -0.08 10.31
N ARG A 63 -10.11 -0.21 11.61
CA ARG A 63 -10.71 0.66 12.64
C ARG A 63 -10.25 2.11 12.46
N GLU A 64 -8.96 2.35 12.21
CA GLU A 64 -8.47 3.71 11.94
C GLU A 64 -9.10 4.28 10.66
N ALA A 65 -9.27 3.47 9.60
CA ALA A 65 -9.96 3.87 8.39
C ALA A 65 -11.43 4.30 8.64
N ARG A 66 -12.14 3.57 9.48
CA ARG A 66 -13.51 3.93 9.89
C ARG A 66 -13.53 5.21 10.71
N ARG A 67 -12.56 5.39 11.61
CA ARG A 67 -12.45 6.58 12.48
C ARG A 67 -12.27 7.87 11.67
N VAL A 68 -11.49 7.82 10.60
CA VAL A 68 -11.30 8.97 9.68
C VAL A 68 -12.35 9.04 8.58
N SER A 69 -13.41 8.22 8.66
CA SER A 69 -14.49 8.16 7.66
C SER A 69 -13.96 7.89 6.24
N ALA A 70 -12.94 7.03 6.12
CA ALA A 70 -12.40 6.64 4.82
C ALA A 70 -13.53 6.09 3.92
N SER A 71 -13.41 6.31 2.62
CA SER A 71 -14.45 5.92 1.66
C SER A 71 -14.79 4.43 1.76
N ARG A 72 -16.05 4.08 1.50
CA ARG A 72 -16.50 2.66 1.46
C ARG A 72 -15.65 1.81 0.53
N GLY A 73 -15.19 2.37 -0.58
CA GLY A 73 -14.33 1.67 -1.54
C GLY A 73 -12.96 1.30 -0.93
N VAL A 74 -12.37 2.15 -0.10
CA VAL A 74 -11.14 1.85 0.63
C VAL A 74 -11.38 0.76 1.67
N GLN A 75 -12.44 0.90 2.49
CA GLN A 75 -12.77 -0.10 3.51
C GLN A 75 -13.05 -1.49 2.92
N LEU A 76 -13.78 -1.57 1.80
CA LEU A 76 -14.05 -2.84 1.10
C LEU A 76 -12.79 -3.48 0.55
N ARG A 77 -11.85 -2.68 0.01
CA ARG A 77 -10.54 -3.19 -0.44
C ARG A 77 -9.73 -3.75 0.72
N MET A 78 -9.77 -3.11 1.89
CA MET A 78 -9.12 -3.62 3.10
C MET A 78 -9.71 -4.95 3.55
N ILE A 79 -11.05 -5.05 3.61
CA ILE A 79 -11.73 -6.31 3.95
C ILE A 79 -11.37 -7.41 2.94
N ARG A 80 -11.36 -7.10 1.65
CA ARG A 80 -10.94 -8.05 0.62
C ARG A 80 -9.52 -8.55 0.84
N ASN A 81 -8.57 -7.67 1.18
CA ASN A 81 -7.19 -8.08 1.47
C ASN A 81 -7.13 -9.03 2.66
N MET A 82 -7.89 -8.76 3.73
CA MET A 82 -7.98 -9.64 4.90
C MET A 82 -8.58 -11.01 4.54
N LEU A 83 -9.62 -11.04 3.69
CA LEU A 83 -10.21 -12.30 3.23
C LEU A 83 -9.25 -13.10 2.36
N ILE A 84 -8.49 -12.45 1.48
CA ILE A 84 -7.50 -13.11 0.64
C ILE A 84 -6.38 -13.71 1.51
N GLU A 85 -5.87 -12.99 2.50
CA GLU A 85 -4.88 -13.49 3.45
C GLU A 85 -5.44 -14.69 4.22
N PHE A 86 -6.64 -14.57 4.78
CA PHE A 86 -7.29 -15.64 5.53
C PHE A 86 -7.50 -16.91 4.69
N VAL A 87 -8.05 -16.76 3.47
CA VAL A 87 -8.28 -17.92 2.57
C VAL A 87 -6.96 -18.51 2.07
N GLY A 88 -5.96 -17.66 1.80
CA GLY A 88 -4.62 -18.10 1.39
C GLY A 88 -3.93 -18.89 2.47
N GLY A 89 -4.00 -18.46 3.72
CA GLY A 89 -3.43 -19.14 4.89
C GLY A 89 -4.07 -20.49 5.20
N LEU A 90 -5.31 -20.74 4.76
CA LEU A 90 -5.97 -22.04 4.91
C LEU A 90 -5.38 -23.15 4.02
N LEU A 91 -4.53 -22.81 3.04
CA LEU A 91 -3.95 -23.78 2.13
C LEU A 91 -2.75 -24.49 2.80
N PRO A 92 -2.81 -25.80 3.07
CA PRO A 92 -1.69 -26.51 3.67
C PRO A 92 -0.46 -26.43 2.75
N ILE A 93 0.74 -26.26 3.33
CA ILE A 93 2.05 -26.19 2.67
C ILE A 93 2.29 -24.87 1.91
N ILE A 94 1.30 -24.33 1.21
CA ILE A 94 1.43 -23.10 0.42
C ILE A 94 1.05 -21.87 1.27
N GLY A 95 0.22 -22.06 2.30
CA GLY A 95 -0.30 -20.99 3.16
C GLY A 95 0.81 -20.17 3.83
N ASP A 96 1.79 -20.81 4.43
CA ASP A 96 2.92 -20.13 5.10
C ASP A 96 3.71 -19.22 4.14
N ALA A 97 3.95 -19.71 2.91
CA ALA A 97 4.62 -18.91 1.88
C ALA A 97 3.72 -17.78 1.37
N PHE A 98 2.41 -18.04 1.26
CA PHE A 98 1.42 -17.04 0.86
C PHE A 98 1.33 -15.91 1.89
N ASP A 99 1.22 -16.22 3.17
CA ASP A 99 1.11 -15.25 4.27
C ASP A 99 2.37 -14.40 4.40
N ALA A 100 3.55 -15.00 4.21
CA ALA A 100 4.81 -14.27 4.20
C ALA A 100 4.87 -13.20 3.08
N ILE A 101 4.21 -13.44 1.95
CA ILE A 101 4.22 -12.57 0.78
C ILE A 101 3.03 -11.59 0.78
N TYR A 102 1.86 -12.07 1.20
CA TYR A 102 0.62 -11.31 0.99
C TYR A 102 0.32 -10.27 2.07
N LYS A 103 0.71 -10.32 3.24
CA LYS A 103 0.58 -9.35 4.36
C LYS A 103 -0.53 -8.30 4.19
N ALA A 104 -1.76 -8.66 4.53
CA ALA A 104 -2.90 -7.75 4.39
C ALA A 104 -2.77 -6.47 5.23
N ASN A 105 -2.15 -6.54 6.41
CA ASN A 105 -1.92 -5.38 7.26
C ASN A 105 -1.06 -4.30 6.57
N THR A 106 0.03 -4.68 5.90
CA THR A 106 0.90 -3.76 5.14
C THR A 106 0.15 -3.13 3.97
N ARG A 107 -0.60 -3.96 3.21
CA ARG A 107 -1.43 -3.49 2.09
C ARG A 107 -2.53 -2.55 2.56
N ASN A 108 -3.16 -2.85 3.68
CA ASN A 108 -4.23 -2.03 4.26
C ASN A 108 -3.68 -0.71 4.81
N THR A 109 -2.51 -0.73 5.43
CA THR A 109 -1.82 0.47 5.90
C THR A 109 -1.50 1.40 4.73
N GLU A 110 -0.98 0.86 3.64
CA GLU A 110 -0.67 1.64 2.44
C GLU A 110 -1.93 2.22 1.77
N LEU A 111 -3.01 1.43 1.67
CA LEU A 111 -4.29 1.91 1.16
C LEU A 111 -4.83 3.10 1.96
N LEU A 112 -4.75 3.04 3.28
CA LEU A 112 -5.22 4.13 4.14
C LEU A 112 -4.29 5.33 4.05
N ARG A 113 -2.97 5.12 3.99
CA ARG A 113 -1.97 6.17 3.83
C ARG A 113 -2.20 6.96 2.53
N VAL A 114 -2.34 6.27 1.40
CA VAL A 114 -2.61 6.92 0.11
C VAL A 114 -3.90 7.74 0.17
N TRP A 115 -4.97 7.18 0.74
CA TRP A 115 -6.23 7.89 0.88
C TRP A 115 -6.09 9.14 1.77
N LEU A 116 -5.38 9.06 2.91
CA LEU A 116 -5.14 10.20 3.80
C LEU A 116 -4.32 11.30 3.10
N HIS A 117 -3.29 10.94 2.36
CA HIS A 117 -2.54 11.92 1.57
C HIS A 117 -3.42 12.62 0.54
N GLU A 118 -4.29 11.89 -0.16
CA GLU A 118 -5.25 12.48 -1.10
C GLU A 118 -6.21 13.47 -0.43
N GLN A 119 -6.61 13.20 0.83
CA GLN A 119 -7.46 14.13 1.61
C GLN A 119 -6.70 15.36 2.13
N LEU A 120 -5.41 15.24 2.40
CA LEU A 120 -4.53 16.30 2.90
C LEU A 120 -3.96 17.18 1.77
N GLU A 121 -3.80 16.62 0.57
CA GLU A 121 -3.36 17.37 -0.60
C GLU A 121 -4.42 18.42 -0.98
N THR A 122 -4.06 19.70 -0.85
CA THR A 122 -4.93 20.82 -1.23
C THR A 122 -4.94 21.09 -2.74
N THR A 123 -3.97 20.56 -3.46
CA THR A 123 -3.86 20.65 -4.91
C THR A 123 -4.25 19.32 -5.56
N PRO A 124 -5.25 19.33 -6.48
CA PRO A 124 -5.59 18.14 -7.21
C PRO A 124 -4.36 17.64 -7.99
N ARG A 125 -4.03 16.35 -7.88
CA ARG A 125 -2.97 15.73 -8.68
C ARG A 125 -3.23 16.04 -10.15
N LYS A 126 -2.29 16.71 -10.80
CA LYS A 126 -2.36 16.91 -12.26
C LYS A 126 -2.42 15.53 -12.91
N PRO A 127 -3.41 15.29 -13.79
CA PRO A 127 -3.48 14.01 -14.48
C PRO A 127 -2.17 13.78 -15.23
N PHE A 128 -1.70 12.55 -15.24
CA PHE A 128 -0.49 12.18 -15.95
C PHE A 128 -0.61 12.57 -17.43
N PRO A 129 0.37 13.23 -18.02
CA PRO A 129 0.26 13.85 -19.35
C PRO A 129 0.34 12.81 -20.47
N TRP A 130 -0.64 11.90 -20.54
CA TRP A 130 -0.71 10.85 -21.56
C TRP A 130 -0.70 11.41 -22.99
N TRP A 131 -1.39 12.54 -23.19
CA TRP A 131 -1.45 13.18 -24.49
C TRP A 131 -0.08 13.67 -24.98
N THR A 132 0.73 14.22 -24.09
CA THR A 132 2.09 14.66 -24.46
C THR A 132 2.97 13.49 -24.82
N LEU A 133 2.86 12.35 -24.13
CA LEU A 133 3.62 11.14 -24.46
C LEU A 133 3.16 10.53 -25.79
N ILE A 134 1.86 10.50 -26.07
CA ILE A 134 1.31 10.03 -27.36
C ILE A 134 1.84 10.90 -28.49
N TRP A 135 1.77 12.23 -28.39
CA TRP A 135 2.28 13.14 -29.42
C TRP A 135 3.79 13.03 -29.57
N LEU A 136 4.53 12.89 -28.49
CA LEU A 136 5.99 12.72 -28.53
C LEU A 136 6.36 11.40 -29.21
N SER A 137 5.68 10.31 -28.90
CA SER A 137 5.92 9.01 -29.55
C SER A 137 5.56 9.03 -31.04
N ALA A 138 4.47 9.69 -31.42
CA ALA A 138 4.08 9.87 -32.81
C ALA A 138 5.11 10.72 -33.59
N LEU A 139 5.61 11.76 -32.96
CA LEU A 139 6.67 12.60 -33.57
C LEU A 139 7.96 11.81 -33.81
N ILE A 140 8.40 11.03 -32.81
CA ILE A 140 9.60 10.19 -32.93
C ILE A 140 9.40 9.14 -34.02
N ALA A 141 8.25 8.49 -34.11
CA ALA A 141 7.95 7.52 -35.16
C ALA A 141 7.96 8.16 -36.54
N CYS A 142 7.39 9.36 -36.71
CA CYS A 142 7.38 10.10 -37.96
C CYS A 142 8.80 10.47 -38.39
N LEU A 143 9.63 10.98 -37.49
CA LEU A 143 11.04 11.31 -37.77
C LEU A 143 11.83 10.08 -38.16
N PHE A 144 11.59 8.94 -37.54
CA PHE A 144 12.23 7.68 -37.86
C PHE A 144 11.87 7.21 -39.27
N VAL A 145 10.60 7.30 -39.68
CA VAL A 145 10.14 6.96 -41.02
C VAL A 145 10.76 7.89 -42.06
N LEU A 146 10.79 9.20 -41.79
CA LEU A 146 11.42 10.18 -42.70
C LEU A 146 12.92 9.90 -42.89
N LEU A 147 13.64 9.55 -41.83
CA LEU A 147 15.03 9.17 -41.89
C LEU A 147 15.25 7.91 -42.74
N LEU A 148 14.41 6.91 -42.58
CA LEU A 148 14.44 5.67 -43.35
C LEU A 148 14.26 5.95 -44.88
N VAL A 149 13.26 6.78 -45.20
CA VAL A 149 12.99 7.17 -46.62
C VAL A 149 14.11 8.02 -47.20
N ALA A 150 14.82 8.83 -46.41
CA ALA A 150 15.94 9.66 -46.88
C ALA A 150 17.23 8.86 -47.12
N VAL A 151 17.35 7.66 -46.50
CA VAL A 151 18.54 6.78 -46.63
C VAL A 151 18.35 5.70 -47.70
N LEU A 152 17.12 5.40 -48.08
CA LEU A 152 16.79 4.49 -49.21
C LEU A 152 16.76 5.20 -50.55
#